data_757391978abe61679bf0342128ef03e1
#
_entry.id   757391978abe61679bf0342128ef03e1
#
_cell.length_a   1.000
_cell.length_b   1.000
_cell.length_c   1.000
_cell.angle_alpha   90.00
_cell.angle_beta   90.00
_cell.angle_gamma   90.00
#
_symmetry.space_group_name_H-M   'P 1'
#
loop_
_entity.id
_entity.type
_entity.pdbx_description
1 polymer ?
#
loop_
_entity_poly.entity_id
_entity_poly.type
_entity_poly.pdbx_seq_one_letter_code
_entity_poly.pdbx_strand_id
1 'polypeptide(L)'
;MKQKQSLQVGDVYALQEKETGKWFAFQVTQMNEENAVYVDLDYWSEKMPEESDIDNMSYLRLNHHFWDNKICHSWAPLKFFPSHAKRIGNLAVRPIEECKGFSDWPNGNQQKWTEKWNKLPKDQIEAFKAVQARERWHEEIIVAGKEVRRHLYGLFDDMLSAVQDFSEFDKLPGLGRICTTKDYPQLLPFLERRCLIRELVWENCQRRELDLSRTHLEEVEISGEDVETIHLPSSISNLTLRGKLSPNLRIHSPNDGYYMVLRIMMQDDFLPDVGLNRLTNLRLTNIQEYSLKDIPSRFPGLMWLGLAGKPGYIRDMAEIVKLHELETLTMDDLFGFTADDFPCPESLPELRTLWLESIPADSGKIIRKMYRGKVQDLSVIKLRSDEWLHENLNNPLRHWDGSEFVPKSKYTKSVALWKETRHRIMEEANSEEIDYSSIKNIAIDYIEGFNRLDKRSQFIETEEREDIINAFVQILDEAGINERREEILQVMEEKRNW
;
A
#
# COMPACT_ATOMS: atom_id res chain seq x y z
N MET A 1 27.41 -28.30 -10.14
CA MET A 1 27.68 -26.87 -9.89
C MET A 1 27.60 -26.16 -11.24
N LYS A 2 26.47 -25.47 -11.56
CA LYS A 2 26.41 -24.57 -12.71
C LYS A 2 27.31 -23.38 -12.41
N GLN A 3 28.29 -23.10 -13.28
CA GLN A 3 29.08 -21.87 -13.19
C GLN A 3 28.11 -20.69 -13.11
N LYS A 4 28.17 -19.96 -11.99
CA LYS A 4 27.55 -18.63 -11.92
C LYS A 4 28.24 -17.80 -13.00
N GLN A 5 27.58 -17.57 -14.14
CA GLN A 5 28.06 -16.57 -15.10
C GLN A 5 28.19 -15.25 -14.35
N SER A 6 29.39 -14.71 -14.29
CA SER A 6 29.61 -13.40 -13.66
C SER A 6 28.91 -12.35 -14.53
N LEU A 7 27.96 -11.64 -13.95
CA LEU A 7 27.33 -10.48 -14.57
C LEU A 7 28.41 -9.47 -15.00
N GLN A 8 28.30 -8.91 -16.21
CA GLN A 8 29.26 -7.94 -16.75
C GLN A 8 28.54 -6.72 -17.32
N VAL A 9 29.23 -5.59 -17.33
CA VAL A 9 28.77 -4.39 -18.01
C VAL A 9 28.68 -4.67 -19.52
N GLY A 10 27.57 -4.25 -20.11
CA GLY A 10 27.23 -4.52 -21.51
C GLY A 10 26.37 -5.78 -21.71
N ASP A 11 26.29 -6.68 -20.74
CA ASP A 11 25.45 -7.87 -20.85
C ASP A 11 23.97 -7.50 -21.04
N VAL A 12 23.35 -8.20 -22.01
CA VAL A 12 21.92 -8.09 -22.30
C VAL A 12 21.24 -9.38 -21.86
N TYR A 13 20.16 -9.19 -21.08
CA TYR A 13 19.36 -10.29 -20.57
C TYR A 13 17.92 -10.18 -21.04
N ALA A 14 17.29 -11.33 -21.24
CA ALA A 14 15.86 -11.45 -21.49
C ALA A 14 15.15 -12.13 -20.33
N LEU A 15 13.93 -11.65 -20.06
CA LEU A 15 12.99 -12.21 -19.11
C LEU A 15 11.61 -12.30 -19.74
N GLN A 16 10.79 -13.21 -19.25
CA GLN A 16 9.39 -13.29 -19.64
C GLN A 16 8.54 -12.59 -18.58
N GLU A 17 7.72 -11.63 -19.00
CA GLU A 17 6.73 -11.00 -18.14
C GLU A 17 5.62 -12.01 -17.83
N LYS A 18 5.32 -12.19 -16.55
CA LYS A 18 4.56 -13.33 -16.07
C LYS A 18 3.06 -13.26 -16.40
N GLU A 19 2.48 -12.07 -16.50
CA GLU A 19 1.04 -11.89 -16.75
C GLU A 19 0.70 -12.11 -18.23
N THR A 20 1.48 -11.48 -19.14
CA THR A 20 1.24 -11.53 -20.57
C THR A 20 1.97 -12.68 -21.28
N GLY A 21 3.00 -13.22 -20.64
CA GLY A 21 3.89 -14.20 -21.26
C GLY A 21 4.86 -13.63 -22.30
N LYS A 22 4.86 -12.30 -22.51
CA LYS A 22 5.75 -11.64 -23.46
C LYS A 22 7.17 -11.52 -22.92
N TRP A 23 8.11 -11.57 -23.83
CA TRP A 23 9.53 -11.37 -23.52
C TRP A 23 9.90 -9.89 -23.59
N PHE A 24 10.72 -9.46 -22.66
CA PHE A 24 11.37 -8.16 -22.65
C PHE A 24 12.87 -8.31 -22.40
N ALA A 25 13.64 -7.27 -22.69
CA ALA A 25 15.08 -7.29 -22.52
C ALA A 25 15.55 -6.06 -21.74
N PHE A 26 16.69 -6.22 -21.05
CA PHE A 26 17.40 -5.14 -20.37
C PHE A 26 18.89 -5.31 -20.50
N GLN A 27 19.64 -4.21 -20.41
CA GLN A 27 21.10 -4.18 -20.44
C GLN A 27 21.67 -3.75 -19.10
N VAL A 28 22.76 -4.38 -18.66
CA VAL A 28 23.56 -3.94 -17.52
C VAL A 28 24.54 -2.87 -17.99
N THR A 29 24.47 -1.66 -17.44
CA THR A 29 25.26 -0.53 -17.93
C THR A 29 26.35 -0.08 -16.96
N GLN A 30 26.19 -0.34 -15.65
CA GLN A 30 27.17 -0.04 -14.61
C GLN A 30 27.10 -1.10 -13.52
N MET A 31 28.18 -1.27 -12.76
CA MET A 31 28.22 -2.21 -11.63
C MET A 31 29.18 -1.69 -10.55
N ASN A 32 28.87 -2.04 -9.31
CA ASN A 32 29.77 -2.01 -8.17
C ASN A 32 29.71 -3.36 -7.41
N GLU A 33 30.27 -3.46 -6.22
CA GLU A 33 30.33 -4.72 -5.45
C GLU A 33 28.95 -5.24 -5.02
N GLU A 34 27.97 -4.36 -4.83
CA GLU A 34 26.64 -4.71 -4.29
C GLU A 34 25.51 -4.54 -5.29
N ASN A 35 25.63 -3.64 -6.25
CA ASN A 35 24.57 -3.22 -7.13
C ASN A 35 25.00 -3.14 -8.59
N ALA A 36 24.02 -3.20 -9.50
CA ALA A 36 24.21 -2.89 -10.92
C ALA A 36 23.15 -1.88 -11.38
N VAL A 37 23.50 -1.04 -12.36
CA VAL A 37 22.52 -0.25 -13.11
C VAL A 37 22.07 -1.07 -14.30
N TYR A 38 20.79 -1.18 -14.47
CA TYR A 38 20.17 -1.70 -15.68
C TYR A 38 19.42 -0.61 -16.43
N VAL A 39 19.24 -0.84 -17.75
CA VAL A 39 18.41 -0.03 -18.63
C VAL A 39 17.47 -0.96 -19.35
N ASP A 40 16.17 -0.66 -19.33
CA ASP A 40 15.19 -1.39 -20.12
C ASP A 40 15.41 -1.14 -21.62
N LEU A 41 15.25 -2.17 -22.41
CA LEU A 41 15.31 -2.11 -23.88
C LEU A 41 13.89 -2.12 -24.47
N ASP A 42 13.75 -1.60 -25.68
CA ASP A 42 12.47 -1.46 -26.39
C ASP A 42 11.95 -2.77 -27.01
N TYR A 43 12.41 -3.91 -26.47
CA TYR A 43 11.97 -5.23 -26.88
C TYR A 43 10.73 -5.67 -26.10
N TRP A 44 9.66 -6.01 -26.83
CA TRP A 44 8.42 -6.51 -26.27
C TRP A 44 7.73 -7.45 -27.27
N SER A 45 7.80 -8.77 -27.07
CA SER A 45 7.40 -9.77 -28.08
C SER A 45 6.95 -11.08 -27.44
N GLU A 46 6.11 -11.83 -28.15
CA GLU A 46 5.78 -13.23 -27.83
C GLU A 46 7.00 -14.18 -27.95
N LYS A 47 8.02 -13.78 -28.69
CA LYS A 47 9.23 -14.58 -28.90
C LYS A 47 10.35 -14.11 -27.99
N MET A 48 11.13 -15.07 -27.48
CA MET A 48 12.36 -14.75 -26.77
C MET A 48 13.34 -14.11 -27.77
N PRO A 49 14.00 -13.00 -27.42
CA PRO A 49 15.01 -12.41 -28.32
C PRO A 49 16.23 -13.31 -28.48
N GLU A 50 16.82 -13.26 -29.66
CA GLU A 50 18.07 -13.91 -30.01
C GLU A 50 19.22 -12.88 -30.07
N GLU A 51 20.48 -13.36 -30.15
CA GLU A 51 21.64 -12.48 -30.24
C GLU A 51 21.59 -11.54 -31.45
N SER A 52 21.03 -11.99 -32.58
CA SER A 52 20.80 -11.18 -33.78
C SER A 52 19.83 -10.01 -33.61
N ASP A 53 18.98 -10.03 -32.59
CA ASP A 53 18.02 -8.98 -32.35
C ASP A 53 18.64 -7.80 -31.60
N ILE A 54 19.75 -8.03 -30.87
CA ILE A 54 20.35 -7.07 -29.96
C ILE A 54 20.74 -5.76 -30.62
N ASP A 55 21.33 -5.83 -31.80
CA ASP A 55 21.82 -4.65 -32.53
C ASP A 55 20.67 -3.70 -32.94
N ASN A 56 19.45 -4.21 -33.03
CA ASN A 56 18.25 -3.45 -33.36
C ASN A 56 17.54 -2.86 -32.13
N MET A 57 17.95 -3.25 -30.91
CA MET A 57 17.32 -2.75 -29.70
C MET A 57 17.84 -1.36 -29.34
N SER A 58 16.94 -0.50 -28.91
CA SER A 58 17.23 0.81 -28.33
C SER A 58 16.89 0.85 -26.85
N TYR A 59 17.40 1.84 -26.12
CA TYR A 59 16.97 2.08 -24.75
C TYR A 59 15.50 2.51 -24.74
N LEU A 60 14.70 1.84 -23.93
CA LEU A 60 13.28 2.15 -23.78
C LEU A 60 13.10 3.57 -23.26
N ARG A 61 12.34 4.38 -24.00
CA ARG A 61 11.94 5.72 -23.58
C ARG A 61 10.51 5.71 -23.14
N LEU A 62 10.30 6.11 -21.89
CA LEU A 62 8.99 6.10 -21.28
C LEU A 62 8.26 7.41 -21.56
N ASN A 63 7.05 7.27 -22.08
CA ASN A 63 6.14 8.41 -22.32
C ASN A 63 4.74 8.17 -21.74
N HIS A 64 4.52 7.07 -21.03
CA HIS A 64 3.27 6.83 -20.34
C HIS A 64 3.18 7.64 -19.03
N HIS A 65 1.97 7.91 -18.57
CA HIS A 65 1.71 8.66 -17.33
C HIS A 65 2.47 10.01 -17.31
N PHE A 66 3.20 10.28 -16.24
CA PHE A 66 3.99 11.50 -16.06
C PHE A 66 5.40 11.45 -16.67
N TRP A 67 5.77 10.32 -17.28
CA TRP A 67 7.06 10.21 -17.95
C TRP A 67 7.14 11.15 -19.17
N ASP A 68 8.29 11.78 -19.34
CA ASP A 68 8.57 12.74 -20.41
C ASP A 68 9.74 12.26 -21.24
N ASN A 69 9.51 11.21 -22.03
CA ASN A 69 10.47 10.60 -22.96
C ASN A 69 11.84 10.27 -22.35
N LYS A 70 11.86 9.94 -21.06
CA LYS A 70 13.07 9.58 -20.31
C LYS A 70 13.42 8.09 -20.46
N ILE A 71 14.71 7.78 -20.40
CA ILE A 71 15.19 6.39 -20.36
C ILE A 71 14.85 5.80 -18.99
N CYS A 72 14.33 4.57 -19.00
CA CYS A 72 14.11 3.80 -17.78
C CYS A 72 15.43 3.13 -17.38
N HIS A 73 16.04 3.60 -16.31
CA HIS A 73 17.24 3.00 -15.73
C HIS A 73 17.19 3.09 -14.19
N SER A 74 17.75 2.10 -13.49
CA SER A 74 17.79 2.06 -12.03
C SER A 74 18.97 1.25 -11.54
N TRP A 75 19.44 1.57 -10.31
CA TRP A 75 20.29 0.70 -9.52
C TRP A 75 19.45 -0.44 -8.93
N ALA A 76 19.92 -1.69 -9.05
CA ALA A 76 19.29 -2.86 -8.43
C ALA A 76 20.34 -3.70 -7.68
N PRO A 77 19.99 -4.29 -6.50
CA PRO A 77 20.92 -5.10 -5.73
C PRO A 77 21.26 -6.41 -6.44
N LEU A 78 22.58 -6.73 -6.55
CA LEU A 78 23.07 -7.95 -7.19
C LEU A 78 22.53 -9.23 -6.53
N LYS A 79 22.27 -9.18 -5.22
CA LYS A 79 21.72 -10.32 -4.47
C LYS A 79 20.35 -10.78 -4.97
N PHE A 80 19.58 -9.87 -5.61
CA PHE A 80 18.23 -10.14 -6.15
C PHE A 80 18.22 -10.33 -7.67
N PHE A 81 19.38 -10.49 -8.30
CA PHE A 81 19.42 -10.74 -9.73
C PHE A 81 18.54 -11.95 -10.11
N PRO A 82 17.61 -11.81 -11.07
CA PRO A 82 16.68 -12.86 -11.43
C PRO A 82 17.40 -14.12 -11.92
N SER A 83 17.30 -15.21 -11.15
CA SER A 83 18.01 -16.48 -11.47
C SER A 83 17.57 -17.12 -12.79
N HIS A 84 16.38 -16.74 -13.29
CA HIS A 84 15.80 -17.21 -14.54
C HIS A 84 16.07 -16.27 -15.73
N ALA A 85 16.76 -15.14 -15.51
CA ALA A 85 17.17 -14.25 -16.60
C ALA A 85 18.13 -14.98 -17.56
N LYS A 86 17.83 -14.87 -18.85
CA LYS A 86 18.62 -15.50 -19.91
C LYS A 86 19.55 -14.47 -20.55
N ARG A 87 20.86 -14.67 -20.41
CA ARG A 87 21.82 -13.86 -21.15
C ARG A 87 21.71 -14.15 -22.64
N ILE A 88 21.48 -13.12 -23.44
CA ILE A 88 21.34 -13.23 -24.90
C ILE A 88 22.55 -12.69 -25.67
N GLY A 89 23.38 -11.85 -25.05
CA GLY A 89 24.59 -11.33 -25.65
C GLY A 89 25.20 -10.18 -24.89
N ASN A 90 25.99 -9.38 -25.57
CA ASN A 90 26.61 -8.18 -25.03
C ASN A 90 26.50 -7.04 -26.05
N LEU A 91 26.11 -5.86 -25.62
CA LEU A 91 25.98 -4.67 -26.44
C LEU A 91 26.83 -3.55 -25.82
N ALA A 92 27.50 -2.75 -26.66
CA ALA A 92 28.23 -1.60 -26.20
C ALA A 92 27.28 -0.62 -25.45
N VAL A 93 27.68 -0.21 -24.26
CA VAL A 93 26.89 0.74 -23.45
C VAL A 93 26.85 2.09 -24.15
N ARG A 94 25.67 2.60 -24.42
CA ARG A 94 25.46 3.94 -24.96
C ARG A 94 25.50 4.97 -23.84
N PRO A 95 25.93 6.21 -24.09
CA PRO A 95 25.89 7.28 -23.08
C PRO A 95 24.47 7.51 -22.56
N ILE A 96 24.33 7.54 -21.24
CA ILE A 96 23.09 7.84 -20.51
C ILE A 96 23.39 8.85 -19.40
N GLU A 97 22.37 9.55 -18.94
CA GLU A 97 22.48 10.40 -17.75
C GLU A 97 22.86 9.56 -16.53
N GLU A 98 23.45 10.20 -15.52
CA GLU A 98 23.77 9.52 -14.26
C GLU A 98 22.50 8.95 -13.61
N CYS A 99 22.55 7.68 -13.24
CA CYS A 99 21.44 7.04 -12.54
C CYS A 99 21.45 7.42 -11.07
N LYS A 100 20.32 7.96 -10.58
CA LYS A 100 20.12 8.35 -9.17
C LYS A 100 19.03 7.54 -8.47
N GLY A 101 18.31 6.69 -9.20
CA GLY A 101 17.22 5.89 -8.67
C GLY A 101 17.66 4.49 -8.25
N PHE A 102 17.00 3.94 -7.23
CA PHE A 102 17.07 2.53 -6.85
C PHE A 102 15.72 1.87 -7.09
N SER A 103 15.73 0.62 -7.53
CA SER A 103 14.55 -0.18 -7.78
C SER A 103 14.89 -1.66 -7.66
N ASP A 104 13.88 -2.51 -7.76
CA ASP A 104 14.08 -3.92 -8.03
C ASP A 104 14.54 -4.14 -9.48
N TRP A 105 14.99 -5.37 -9.81
CA TRP A 105 15.30 -5.75 -11.17
C TRP A 105 14.07 -5.66 -12.07
N PRO A 106 14.25 -5.39 -13.38
CA PRO A 106 13.13 -5.18 -14.29
C PRO A 106 12.24 -6.43 -14.39
N ASN A 107 10.94 -6.21 -14.49
CA ASN A 107 9.92 -7.24 -14.53
C ASN A 107 8.99 -7.13 -15.76
N GLY A 108 9.31 -6.24 -16.72
CA GLY A 108 8.52 -6.00 -17.92
C GLY A 108 7.35 -5.02 -17.76
N ASN A 109 7.15 -4.46 -16.57
CA ASN A 109 6.06 -3.52 -16.33
C ASN A 109 6.15 -2.27 -17.19
N GLN A 110 7.35 -1.76 -17.46
CA GLN A 110 7.53 -0.54 -18.26
C GLN A 110 7.12 -0.76 -19.72
N GLN A 111 7.46 -1.90 -20.29
CA GLN A 111 7.05 -2.29 -21.66
C GLN A 111 5.52 -2.53 -21.71
N LYS A 112 4.97 -3.21 -20.71
CA LYS A 112 3.52 -3.45 -20.57
C LYS A 112 2.74 -2.15 -20.48
N TRP A 113 3.17 -1.21 -19.64
CA TRP A 113 2.54 0.11 -19.50
C TRP A 113 2.66 0.93 -20.77
N THR A 114 3.80 0.88 -21.45
CA THR A 114 4.00 1.57 -22.73
C THR A 114 3.04 1.01 -23.79
N GLU A 115 2.87 -0.30 -23.87
CA GLU A 115 1.90 -0.93 -24.77
C GLU A 115 0.45 -0.51 -24.45
N LYS A 116 0.05 -0.56 -23.19
CA LYS A 116 -1.30 -0.14 -22.75
C LYS A 116 -1.54 1.33 -23.09
N TRP A 117 -0.60 2.21 -22.78
CA TRP A 117 -0.67 3.64 -23.03
C TRP A 117 -0.85 3.97 -24.51
N ASN A 118 -0.10 3.30 -25.37
CA ASN A 118 -0.18 3.52 -26.83
C ASN A 118 -1.52 3.09 -27.46
N LYS A 119 -2.35 2.33 -26.73
CA LYS A 119 -3.69 1.92 -27.15
C LYS A 119 -4.78 2.93 -26.73
N LEU A 120 -4.45 3.89 -25.85
CA LEU A 120 -5.41 4.91 -25.40
C LEU A 120 -5.67 5.96 -26.48
N PRO A 121 -6.82 6.68 -26.43
CA PRO A 121 -7.15 7.76 -27.36
C PRO A 121 -6.07 8.85 -27.35
N LYS A 122 -5.53 9.14 -28.54
CA LYS A 122 -4.41 10.08 -28.70
C LYS A 122 -4.75 11.51 -28.25
N ASP A 123 -5.96 11.95 -28.50
CA ASP A 123 -6.48 13.26 -28.09
C ASP A 123 -6.46 13.44 -26.58
N GLN A 124 -6.85 12.40 -25.81
CA GLN A 124 -6.78 12.44 -24.35
C GLN A 124 -5.35 12.45 -23.85
N ILE A 125 -4.47 11.65 -24.46
CA ILE A 125 -3.02 11.64 -24.14
C ILE A 125 -2.40 13.01 -24.39
N GLU A 126 -2.64 13.59 -25.55
CA GLU A 126 -2.09 14.91 -25.94
C GLU A 126 -2.58 16.01 -25.01
N ALA A 127 -3.88 16.01 -24.67
CA ALA A 127 -4.46 16.97 -23.73
C ALA A 127 -3.85 16.83 -22.34
N PHE A 128 -3.70 15.58 -21.83
CA PHE A 128 -3.04 15.30 -20.56
C PHE A 128 -1.59 15.79 -20.54
N LYS A 129 -0.80 15.44 -21.55
CA LYS A 129 0.61 15.84 -21.65
C LYS A 129 0.76 17.36 -21.75
N ALA A 130 -0.12 18.02 -22.49
CA ALA A 130 -0.10 19.47 -22.65
C ALA A 130 -0.25 20.22 -21.32
N VAL A 131 -1.05 19.74 -20.37
CA VAL A 131 -1.22 20.39 -19.07
C VAL A 131 -0.16 20.03 -18.05
N GLN A 132 0.61 18.95 -18.29
CA GLN A 132 1.73 18.56 -17.44
C GLN A 132 3.03 19.33 -17.73
N ALA A 133 3.08 20.10 -18.81
CA ALA A 133 4.21 20.97 -19.11
C ALA A 133 4.38 22.05 -18.02
N ARG A 134 5.62 22.19 -17.48
CA ARG A 134 5.89 23.08 -16.33
C ARG A 134 5.49 24.53 -16.58
N GLU A 135 5.60 24.99 -17.82
CA GLU A 135 5.22 26.35 -18.25
C GLU A 135 3.73 26.61 -18.06
N ARG A 136 2.90 25.56 -18.02
CA ARG A 136 1.44 25.62 -17.92
C ARG A 136 0.91 25.34 -16.51
N TRP A 137 1.74 25.09 -15.53
CA TRP A 137 1.30 24.78 -14.16
C TRP A 137 0.59 25.95 -13.46
N HIS A 138 0.70 27.15 -13.99
CA HIS A 138 0.01 28.34 -13.48
C HIS A 138 -1.32 28.63 -14.20
N GLU A 139 -1.68 27.83 -15.21
CA GLU A 139 -2.96 28.00 -15.88
C GLU A 139 -4.11 27.65 -14.95
N GLU A 140 -4.95 28.66 -14.68
CA GLU A 140 -6.17 28.52 -13.86
C GLU A 140 -7.40 28.61 -14.76
N ILE A 141 -8.44 27.85 -14.42
CA ILE A 141 -9.73 27.82 -15.11
C ILE A 141 -10.86 27.74 -14.09
N ILE A 142 -12.04 28.15 -14.51
CA ILE A 142 -13.24 28.01 -13.66
C ILE A 142 -13.92 26.70 -13.99
N VAL A 143 -14.06 25.84 -12.97
CA VAL A 143 -14.78 24.58 -13.01
C VAL A 143 -15.63 24.46 -11.75
N ALA A 144 -16.88 24.07 -11.89
CA ALA A 144 -17.82 23.98 -10.77
C ALA A 144 -17.95 25.31 -9.98
N GLY A 145 -17.79 26.44 -10.63
CA GLY A 145 -17.82 27.77 -10.01
C GLY A 145 -16.58 28.10 -9.16
N LYS A 146 -15.56 27.26 -9.16
CA LYS A 146 -14.29 27.45 -8.44
C LYS A 146 -13.16 27.69 -9.43
N GLU A 147 -12.20 28.53 -9.06
CA GLU A 147 -10.95 28.70 -9.77
C GLU A 147 -9.99 27.57 -9.36
N VAL A 148 -9.53 26.79 -10.33
CA VAL A 148 -8.68 25.63 -10.12
C VAL A 148 -7.57 25.56 -11.16
N ARG A 149 -6.45 24.96 -10.83
CA ARG A 149 -5.37 24.72 -11.77
C ARG A 149 -5.79 23.69 -12.81
N ARG A 150 -5.51 23.99 -14.09
CA ARG A 150 -5.92 23.13 -15.21
C ARG A 150 -5.33 21.72 -15.17
N HIS A 151 -4.19 21.55 -14.51
CA HIS A 151 -3.54 20.26 -14.29
C HIS A 151 -4.01 19.56 -12.99
N LEU A 152 -5.14 19.97 -12.40
CA LEU A 152 -5.72 19.34 -11.22
C LEU A 152 -5.79 17.82 -11.43
N TYR A 153 -5.24 17.07 -10.46
CA TYR A 153 -5.14 15.60 -10.54
C TYR A 153 -6.32 14.88 -9.90
N GLY A 154 -6.86 15.40 -8.80
CA GLY A 154 -7.91 14.76 -8.02
C GLY A 154 -9.19 15.57 -7.92
N LEU A 155 -10.35 14.91 -8.00
CA LEU A 155 -11.66 15.49 -7.69
C LEU A 155 -12.18 14.89 -6.38
N PHE A 156 -12.86 15.74 -5.61
CA PHE A 156 -13.47 15.43 -4.34
C PHE A 156 -14.95 15.86 -4.33
N ASP A 157 -15.71 15.44 -3.32
CA ASP A 157 -17.14 15.69 -3.20
C ASP A 157 -17.54 17.17 -3.23
N ASP A 158 -16.69 18.06 -2.80
CA ASP A 158 -16.93 19.50 -2.85
C ASP A 158 -17.02 20.06 -4.27
N MET A 159 -16.33 19.43 -5.24
CA MET A 159 -16.45 19.74 -6.65
C MET A 159 -17.48 18.87 -7.35
N LEU A 160 -17.51 17.56 -7.04
CA LEU A 160 -18.46 16.63 -7.66
C LEU A 160 -19.92 17.03 -7.41
N SER A 161 -20.24 17.52 -6.19
CA SER A 161 -21.59 17.96 -5.83
C SER A 161 -21.95 19.36 -6.37
N ALA A 162 -20.98 20.12 -6.82
CA ALA A 162 -21.21 21.49 -7.30
C ALA A 162 -21.64 21.58 -8.77
N VAL A 163 -21.55 20.47 -9.51
CA VAL A 163 -21.94 20.42 -10.92
C VAL A 163 -23.18 19.56 -11.15
N GLN A 164 -23.98 19.94 -12.13
CA GLN A 164 -25.13 19.11 -12.57
C GLN A 164 -24.72 18.11 -13.65
N ASP A 165 -23.68 18.41 -14.42
CA ASP A 165 -23.19 17.58 -15.51
C ASP A 165 -21.66 17.42 -15.41
N PHE A 166 -21.20 16.18 -15.30
CA PHE A 166 -19.77 15.84 -15.21
C PHE A 166 -18.98 16.14 -16.48
N SER A 167 -19.62 16.53 -17.59
CA SER A 167 -18.95 17.08 -18.77
C SER A 167 -18.17 18.38 -18.46
N GLU A 168 -18.55 19.11 -17.39
CA GLU A 168 -17.84 20.28 -16.90
C GLU A 168 -16.37 19.94 -16.54
N PHE A 169 -16.11 18.73 -16.07
CA PHE A 169 -14.77 18.24 -15.73
C PHE A 169 -13.91 17.85 -16.94
N ASP A 170 -14.45 17.87 -18.16
CA ASP A 170 -13.67 17.64 -19.38
C ASP A 170 -12.66 18.76 -19.63
N LYS A 171 -12.87 19.93 -19.01
CA LYS A 171 -11.91 21.04 -18.98
C LYS A 171 -10.62 20.72 -18.21
N LEU A 172 -10.60 19.61 -17.44
CA LEU A 172 -9.50 19.15 -16.58
C LEU A 172 -8.86 17.88 -17.17
N PRO A 173 -8.02 17.99 -18.21
CA PRO A 173 -7.42 16.80 -18.82
C PRO A 173 -6.36 16.14 -17.92
N GLY A 174 -5.90 16.81 -16.86
CA GLY A 174 -4.93 16.29 -15.88
C GLY A 174 -5.53 15.31 -14.87
N LEU A 175 -6.86 15.09 -14.86
CA LEU A 175 -7.50 14.25 -13.88
C LEU A 175 -7.03 12.79 -13.97
N GLY A 176 -6.59 12.26 -12.83
CA GLY A 176 -6.17 10.88 -12.65
C GLY A 176 -6.84 10.18 -11.47
N ARG A 177 -7.48 10.95 -10.57
CA ARG A 177 -8.05 10.42 -9.32
C ARG A 177 -9.42 11.01 -9.00
N ILE A 178 -10.32 10.16 -8.49
CA ILE A 178 -11.59 10.60 -7.91
C ILE A 178 -11.71 10.03 -6.50
N CYS A 179 -12.08 10.90 -5.54
CA CYS A 179 -12.39 10.53 -4.16
C CYS A 179 -13.82 10.97 -3.84
N THR A 180 -14.67 10.06 -3.40
CA THR A 180 -16.06 10.36 -3.07
C THR A 180 -16.56 9.55 -1.88
N THR A 181 -17.48 10.15 -1.12
CA THR A 181 -18.28 9.49 -0.09
C THR A 181 -19.74 9.33 -0.52
N LYS A 182 -20.10 9.81 -1.72
CA LYS A 182 -21.47 9.87 -2.22
C LYS A 182 -21.62 9.09 -3.53
N ASP A 183 -22.84 8.67 -3.79
CA ASP A 183 -23.21 8.07 -5.06
C ASP A 183 -23.69 9.15 -6.04
N TYR A 184 -22.96 9.30 -7.15
CA TYR A 184 -23.36 10.17 -8.26
C TYR A 184 -23.74 9.30 -9.47
N PRO A 185 -24.98 9.44 -10.02
CA PRO A 185 -25.41 8.66 -11.18
C PRO A 185 -24.49 8.79 -12.41
N GLN A 186 -23.81 9.93 -12.55
CA GLN A 186 -22.89 10.22 -13.66
C GLN A 186 -21.48 9.66 -13.45
N LEU A 187 -21.13 9.19 -12.24
CA LEU A 187 -19.76 8.82 -11.89
C LEU A 187 -19.23 7.69 -12.77
N LEU A 188 -19.95 6.58 -12.88
CA LEU A 188 -19.50 5.44 -13.67
C LEU A 188 -19.41 5.77 -15.17
N PRO A 189 -20.42 6.39 -15.82
CA PRO A 189 -20.30 6.85 -17.20
C PRO A 189 -19.13 7.83 -17.43
N PHE A 190 -18.84 8.66 -16.44
CA PHE A 190 -17.69 9.58 -16.51
C PHE A 190 -16.37 8.83 -16.48
N LEU A 191 -16.19 7.86 -15.56
CA LEU A 191 -14.98 7.02 -15.48
C LEU A 191 -14.77 6.18 -16.74
N GLU A 192 -15.86 5.65 -17.35
CA GLU A 192 -15.77 4.84 -18.57
C GLU A 192 -15.21 5.65 -19.77
N ARG A 193 -15.60 6.93 -19.91
CA ARG A 193 -15.15 7.76 -21.05
C ARG A 193 -13.80 8.48 -20.81
N ARG A 194 -13.33 8.56 -19.55
CA ARG A 194 -12.12 9.25 -19.14
C ARG A 194 -10.99 8.27 -18.84
N CYS A 195 -10.35 7.75 -19.90
CA CYS A 195 -9.39 6.66 -19.81
C CYS A 195 -8.10 6.98 -19.02
N LEU A 196 -7.85 8.24 -18.68
CA LEU A 196 -6.70 8.66 -17.88
C LEU A 196 -7.02 8.82 -16.39
N ILE A 197 -8.28 8.65 -15.97
CA ILE A 197 -8.63 8.50 -14.56
C ILE A 197 -8.35 7.07 -14.17
N ARG A 198 -7.35 6.88 -13.30
CA ARG A 198 -6.80 5.57 -12.94
C ARG A 198 -7.06 5.18 -11.50
N GLU A 199 -7.41 6.15 -10.65
CA GLU A 199 -7.60 5.94 -9.23
C GLU A 199 -9.04 6.32 -8.82
N LEU A 200 -9.69 5.43 -8.08
CA LEU A 200 -10.99 5.66 -7.47
C LEU A 200 -10.91 5.31 -5.99
N VAL A 201 -11.24 6.27 -5.14
CA VAL A 201 -11.52 6.06 -3.72
C VAL A 201 -13.00 6.33 -3.49
N TRP A 202 -13.74 5.31 -3.12
CA TRP A 202 -15.17 5.42 -2.84
C TRP A 202 -15.48 4.92 -1.44
N GLU A 203 -15.62 5.88 -0.52
CA GLU A 203 -15.99 5.60 0.85
C GLU A 203 -17.51 5.52 1.00
N ASN A 204 -17.98 4.65 1.90
CA ASN A 204 -19.40 4.44 2.18
C ASN A 204 -20.24 4.13 0.93
N CYS A 205 -19.70 3.32 0.03
CA CYS A 205 -20.43 2.86 -1.15
C CYS A 205 -21.68 2.06 -0.73
N GLN A 206 -22.86 2.55 -1.11
CA GLN A 206 -24.16 1.93 -0.79
C GLN A 206 -24.69 1.05 -1.92
N ARG A 207 -23.92 0.87 -2.97
CA ARG A 207 -24.31 0.01 -4.10
C ARG A 207 -24.09 -1.45 -3.75
N ARG A 208 -25.09 -2.27 -3.98
CA ARG A 208 -24.96 -3.72 -3.83
C ARG A 208 -24.08 -4.34 -4.92
N GLU A 209 -24.16 -3.81 -6.13
CA GLU A 209 -23.35 -4.20 -7.28
C GLU A 209 -22.61 -2.98 -7.83
N LEU A 210 -21.29 -3.15 -8.04
CA LEU A 210 -20.41 -2.12 -8.58
C LEU A 210 -19.70 -2.64 -9.82
N ASP A 211 -20.17 -2.20 -11.00
CA ASP A 211 -19.55 -2.57 -12.27
C ASP A 211 -18.55 -1.50 -12.72
N LEU A 212 -17.25 -1.81 -12.58
CA LEU A 212 -16.12 -1.00 -13.05
C LEU A 212 -15.46 -1.61 -14.30
N SER A 213 -16.01 -2.69 -14.85
CA SER A 213 -15.36 -3.49 -15.91
C SER A 213 -15.00 -2.72 -17.18
N ARG A 214 -15.75 -1.63 -17.47
CA ARG A 214 -15.53 -0.78 -18.65
C ARG A 214 -14.69 0.46 -18.39
N THR A 215 -14.21 0.63 -17.16
CA THR A 215 -13.34 1.74 -16.78
C THR A 215 -11.86 1.41 -17.09
N HIS A 216 -10.98 2.40 -16.91
CA HIS A 216 -9.53 2.26 -17.05
C HIS A 216 -8.80 2.36 -15.71
N LEU A 217 -9.51 2.09 -14.60
CA LEU A 217 -8.97 2.19 -13.25
C LEU A 217 -7.87 1.14 -13.03
N GLU A 218 -6.79 1.59 -12.42
CA GLU A 218 -5.64 0.78 -12.03
C GLU A 218 -5.63 0.52 -10.52
N GLU A 219 -6.12 1.50 -9.75
CA GLU A 219 -6.20 1.45 -8.31
C GLU A 219 -7.62 1.79 -7.87
N VAL A 220 -8.21 0.90 -7.08
CA VAL A 220 -9.57 1.05 -6.57
C VAL A 220 -9.55 0.81 -5.06
N GLU A 221 -10.08 1.76 -4.32
CA GLU A 221 -10.30 1.64 -2.89
C GLU A 221 -11.78 1.82 -2.60
N ILE A 222 -12.38 0.86 -1.91
CA ILE A 222 -13.81 0.84 -1.61
C ILE A 222 -14.02 0.53 -0.14
N SER A 223 -14.93 1.29 0.49
CA SER A 223 -15.56 0.90 1.73
C SER A 223 -17.08 0.90 1.58
N GLY A 224 -17.73 -0.10 2.16
CA GLY A 224 -19.17 -0.24 2.12
C GLY A 224 -19.60 -1.66 2.45
N GLU A 225 -20.38 -1.84 3.53
CA GLU A 225 -20.85 -3.16 3.98
C GLU A 225 -21.94 -3.75 3.10
N ASP A 226 -22.61 -2.93 2.27
CA ASP A 226 -23.67 -3.35 1.37
C ASP A 226 -23.13 -3.91 0.04
N VAL A 227 -21.85 -3.76 -0.26
CA VAL A 227 -21.27 -4.19 -1.54
C VAL A 227 -21.16 -5.71 -1.57
N GLU A 228 -21.93 -6.36 -2.46
CA GLU A 228 -21.93 -7.81 -2.63
C GLU A 228 -21.24 -8.26 -3.91
N THR A 229 -21.15 -7.40 -4.92
CA THR A 229 -20.52 -7.75 -6.19
C THR A 229 -19.68 -6.59 -6.73
N ILE A 230 -18.44 -6.88 -7.10
CA ILE A 230 -17.55 -5.93 -7.77
C ILE A 230 -17.05 -6.55 -9.07
N HIS A 231 -17.26 -5.87 -10.20
CA HIS A 231 -16.65 -6.21 -11.47
C HIS A 231 -15.51 -5.25 -11.77
N LEU A 232 -14.29 -5.77 -11.82
CA LEU A 232 -13.07 -4.99 -11.99
C LEU A 232 -12.64 -4.86 -13.46
N PRO A 233 -12.00 -3.74 -13.85
CA PRO A 233 -11.50 -3.54 -15.20
C PRO A 233 -10.24 -4.37 -15.50
N SER A 234 -9.93 -4.54 -16.78
CA SER A 234 -8.71 -5.24 -17.22
C SER A 234 -7.40 -4.50 -16.91
N SER A 235 -7.50 -3.24 -16.52
CA SER A 235 -6.36 -2.40 -16.11
C SER A 235 -5.99 -2.54 -14.63
N ILE A 236 -6.85 -3.16 -13.82
CA ILE A 236 -6.69 -3.20 -12.36
C ILE A 236 -5.35 -3.80 -11.94
N SER A 237 -4.68 -3.13 -11.02
CA SER A 237 -3.46 -3.61 -10.38
C SER A 237 -3.60 -3.71 -8.85
N ASN A 238 -4.40 -2.82 -8.26
CA ASN A 238 -4.60 -2.76 -6.82
C ASN A 238 -6.08 -2.60 -6.48
N LEU A 239 -6.58 -3.47 -5.60
CA LEU A 239 -7.88 -3.32 -4.95
C LEU A 239 -7.67 -3.24 -3.44
N THR A 240 -8.14 -2.15 -2.82
CA THR A 240 -8.18 -1.98 -1.38
C THR A 240 -9.62 -2.01 -0.88
N LEU A 241 -9.91 -2.88 0.08
CA LEU A 241 -11.20 -2.96 0.74
C LEU A 241 -11.04 -2.49 2.19
N ARG A 242 -11.91 -1.58 2.61
CA ARG A 242 -11.95 -1.03 3.96
C ARG A 242 -13.29 -1.23 4.61
N GLY A 243 -13.27 -1.28 5.93
CA GLY A 243 -14.49 -1.39 6.72
C GLY A 243 -15.03 -2.82 6.80
N LYS A 244 -16.25 -2.94 7.28
CA LYS A 244 -16.94 -4.21 7.37
C LYS A 244 -17.30 -4.70 5.96
N LEU A 245 -16.95 -5.93 5.65
CA LEU A 245 -17.22 -6.53 4.34
C LEU A 245 -18.48 -7.38 4.40
N SER A 246 -19.27 -7.33 3.31
CA SER A 246 -20.41 -8.25 3.15
C SER A 246 -19.91 -9.70 3.14
N PRO A 247 -20.56 -10.63 3.87
CA PRO A 247 -20.24 -12.04 3.81
C PRO A 247 -20.48 -12.67 2.44
N ASN A 248 -21.28 -11.98 1.61
CA ASN A 248 -21.61 -12.41 0.26
C ASN A 248 -20.75 -11.76 -0.82
N LEU A 249 -19.73 -10.97 -0.42
CA LEU A 249 -18.89 -10.25 -1.37
C LEU A 249 -18.24 -11.21 -2.37
N ARG A 250 -18.43 -10.92 -3.66
CA ARG A 250 -17.78 -11.57 -4.80
C ARG A 250 -17.09 -10.54 -5.67
N ILE A 251 -15.87 -10.85 -6.08
CA ILE A 251 -15.07 -9.99 -6.94
C ILE A 251 -14.82 -10.72 -8.25
N HIS A 252 -15.24 -10.11 -9.33
CA HIS A 252 -14.97 -10.56 -10.69
C HIS A 252 -13.81 -9.73 -11.23
N SER A 253 -12.67 -10.35 -11.43
CA SER A 253 -11.47 -9.72 -11.97
C SER A 253 -10.98 -10.49 -13.19
N PRO A 254 -10.42 -9.82 -14.19
CA PRO A 254 -9.72 -10.50 -15.27
C PRO A 254 -8.68 -11.46 -14.71
N ASN A 255 -8.55 -12.64 -15.33
CA ASN A 255 -7.63 -13.70 -14.91
C ASN A 255 -7.77 -14.12 -13.42
N ASP A 256 -8.97 -14.00 -12.82
CA ASP A 256 -9.25 -14.35 -11.41
C ASP A 256 -8.29 -13.72 -10.40
N GLY A 257 -7.88 -12.47 -10.65
CA GLY A 257 -6.99 -11.68 -9.78
C GLY A 257 -5.49 -11.98 -9.94
N TYR A 258 -5.09 -12.70 -10.97
CA TYR A 258 -3.67 -12.99 -11.22
C TYR A 258 -2.86 -11.70 -11.41
N TYR A 259 -1.78 -11.52 -10.65
CA TYR A 259 -0.95 -10.32 -10.52
C TYR A 259 -1.63 -9.06 -9.98
N MET A 260 -2.86 -9.13 -9.53
CA MET A 260 -3.49 -8.06 -8.77
C MET A 260 -3.02 -8.11 -7.30
N VAL A 261 -2.90 -6.95 -6.67
CA VAL A 261 -2.74 -6.83 -5.22
C VAL A 261 -4.10 -6.60 -4.58
N LEU A 262 -4.51 -7.53 -3.72
CA LEU A 262 -5.68 -7.35 -2.86
C LEU A 262 -5.21 -6.92 -1.45
N ARG A 263 -5.66 -5.74 -1.03
CA ARG A 263 -5.44 -5.23 0.33
C ARG A 263 -6.77 -5.18 1.07
N ILE A 264 -6.80 -5.74 2.28
CA ILE A 264 -7.98 -5.71 3.13
C ILE A 264 -7.60 -5.15 4.49
N MET A 265 -8.25 -4.05 4.86
CA MET A 265 -8.18 -3.51 6.21
C MET A 265 -9.25 -4.19 7.04
N MET A 266 -8.84 -5.19 7.83
CA MET A 266 -9.73 -6.00 8.67
C MET A 266 -10.43 -5.13 9.73
N GLN A 267 -11.71 -5.33 9.90
CA GLN A 267 -12.48 -4.82 11.05
C GLN A 267 -12.93 -5.94 11.96
N ASP A 268 -13.23 -7.08 11.37
CA ASP A 268 -13.63 -8.31 12.04
C ASP A 268 -12.56 -9.39 11.80
N ASP A 269 -12.63 -10.49 12.49
CA ASP A 269 -11.80 -11.69 12.30
C ASP A 269 -12.24 -12.53 11.09
N PHE A 270 -13.13 -11.99 10.27
CA PHE A 270 -13.75 -12.66 9.12
C PHE A 270 -13.25 -12.09 7.78
N LEU A 271 -12.82 -12.97 6.90
CA LEU A 271 -12.54 -12.68 5.49
C LEU A 271 -13.54 -13.45 4.62
N PRO A 272 -14.38 -12.79 3.80
CA PRO A 272 -15.27 -13.48 2.88
C PRO A 272 -14.49 -14.25 1.80
N ASP A 273 -15.11 -15.29 1.24
CA ASP A 273 -14.59 -15.93 0.03
C ASP A 273 -14.91 -15.05 -1.17
N VAL A 274 -13.96 -14.22 -1.57
CA VAL A 274 -14.15 -13.23 -2.62
C VAL A 274 -14.09 -13.78 -4.06
N GLY A 275 -13.77 -15.07 -4.25
CA GLY A 275 -13.76 -15.73 -5.56
C GLY A 275 -12.53 -15.49 -6.44
N LEU A 276 -11.46 -14.92 -5.91
CA LEU A 276 -10.21 -14.64 -6.65
C LEU A 276 -9.22 -15.81 -6.55
N ASN A 277 -9.51 -16.93 -7.20
CA ASN A 277 -8.78 -18.19 -7.03
C ASN A 277 -7.33 -18.16 -7.56
N ARG A 278 -6.97 -17.20 -8.38
CA ARG A 278 -5.60 -17.02 -8.92
C ARG A 278 -4.88 -15.82 -8.34
N LEU A 279 -5.38 -15.26 -7.23
CA LEU A 279 -4.73 -14.14 -6.56
C LEU A 279 -3.30 -14.51 -6.15
N THR A 280 -2.34 -13.64 -6.51
CA THR A 280 -0.92 -13.84 -6.18
C THR A 280 -0.43 -12.97 -5.03
N ASN A 281 -1.11 -11.86 -4.75
CA ASN A 281 -0.66 -10.89 -3.74
C ASN A 281 -1.81 -10.52 -2.80
N LEU A 282 -1.69 -10.89 -1.52
CA LEU A 282 -2.67 -10.56 -0.48
C LEU A 282 -2.00 -9.79 0.65
N ARG A 283 -2.63 -8.70 1.08
CA ARG A 283 -2.27 -7.98 2.30
C ARG A 283 -3.47 -7.82 3.21
N LEU A 284 -3.37 -8.36 4.42
CA LEU A 284 -4.34 -8.15 5.50
C LEU A 284 -3.72 -7.20 6.53
N THR A 285 -4.42 -6.13 6.86
CA THR A 285 -3.96 -5.13 7.84
C THR A 285 -5.01 -4.93 8.92
N ASN A 286 -4.62 -4.32 10.03
CA ASN A 286 -5.50 -4.07 11.19
C ASN A 286 -6.05 -5.38 11.80
N ILE A 287 -5.31 -6.47 11.70
CA ILE A 287 -5.69 -7.76 12.28
C ILE A 287 -5.75 -7.63 13.81
N GLN A 288 -6.89 -7.99 14.40
CA GLN A 288 -7.03 -8.14 15.85
C GLN A 288 -6.84 -9.61 16.25
N GLU A 289 -7.61 -10.50 15.66
CA GLU A 289 -7.45 -11.95 15.78
C GLU A 289 -7.83 -12.59 14.44
N TYR A 290 -6.99 -13.47 13.89
CA TYR A 290 -7.26 -14.11 12.62
C TYR A 290 -6.65 -15.52 12.54
N SER A 291 -7.41 -16.47 11.96
CA SER A 291 -6.93 -17.82 11.64
C SER A 291 -6.51 -17.89 10.17
N LEU A 292 -5.30 -18.38 9.92
CA LEU A 292 -4.77 -18.59 8.57
C LEU A 292 -5.31 -19.84 7.88
N LYS A 293 -6.17 -20.62 8.55
CA LYS A 293 -6.66 -21.92 8.10
C LYS A 293 -7.20 -21.91 6.67
N ASP A 294 -7.97 -20.89 6.32
CA ASP A 294 -8.65 -20.82 5.03
C ASP A 294 -7.86 -20.13 3.92
N ILE A 295 -6.77 -19.42 4.25
CA ILE A 295 -5.97 -18.69 3.26
C ILE A 295 -5.47 -19.59 2.13
N PRO A 296 -4.83 -20.76 2.39
CA PRO A 296 -4.31 -21.59 1.31
C PRO A 296 -5.39 -22.18 0.41
N SER A 297 -6.57 -22.45 0.94
CA SER A 297 -7.68 -23.00 0.14
C SER A 297 -8.35 -21.94 -0.74
N ARG A 298 -8.41 -20.68 -0.29
CA ARG A 298 -9.00 -19.57 -1.03
C ARG A 298 -8.04 -18.98 -2.06
N PHE A 299 -6.76 -18.93 -1.72
CA PHE A 299 -5.72 -18.28 -2.53
C PHE A 299 -4.50 -19.20 -2.70
N PRO A 300 -4.64 -20.35 -3.38
CA PRO A 300 -3.57 -21.37 -3.43
C PRO A 300 -2.31 -20.90 -4.19
N GLY A 301 -2.43 -19.91 -5.08
CA GLY A 301 -1.34 -19.37 -5.89
C GLY A 301 -0.67 -18.13 -5.29
N LEU A 302 -0.77 -17.89 -3.98
CA LEU A 302 -0.11 -16.74 -3.35
C LEU A 302 1.40 -16.82 -3.47
N MET A 303 1.97 -15.75 -4.03
CA MET A 303 3.41 -15.51 -4.10
C MET A 303 3.85 -14.49 -3.05
N TRP A 304 2.95 -13.59 -2.65
CA TRP A 304 3.20 -12.57 -1.64
C TRP A 304 2.07 -12.53 -0.61
N LEU A 305 2.43 -12.71 0.66
CA LEU A 305 1.50 -12.60 1.79
C LEU A 305 2.03 -11.58 2.80
N GLY A 306 1.26 -10.53 3.02
CA GLY A 306 1.53 -9.50 4.02
C GLY A 306 0.45 -9.51 5.10
N LEU A 307 0.87 -9.59 6.36
CA LEU A 307 -0.01 -9.63 7.52
C LEU A 307 0.43 -8.55 8.52
N ALA A 308 -0.48 -7.68 8.95
CA ALA A 308 -0.17 -6.66 9.95
C ALA A 308 -1.27 -6.54 11.00
N GLY A 309 -0.88 -6.59 12.24
CA GLY A 309 -1.73 -6.38 13.41
C GLY A 309 -1.77 -4.93 13.88
N LYS A 310 -2.38 -4.70 15.10
CA LYS A 310 -2.47 -3.39 15.72
C LYS A 310 -2.46 -3.40 17.28
N PRO A 311 -1.67 -4.20 17.97
CA PRO A 311 -1.17 -5.54 17.69
C PRO A 311 -2.28 -6.55 17.43
N GLY A 312 -1.96 -7.69 16.83
CA GLY A 312 -2.93 -8.72 16.54
C GLY A 312 -2.46 -10.13 16.86
N TYR A 313 -3.40 -11.06 16.89
CA TYR A 313 -3.15 -12.46 17.13
C TYR A 313 -3.40 -13.27 15.87
N ILE A 314 -2.44 -14.14 15.51
CA ILE A 314 -2.55 -15.09 14.41
C ILE A 314 -2.62 -16.51 14.98
N ARG A 315 -3.60 -17.27 14.48
CA ARG A 315 -3.73 -18.71 14.73
C ARG A 315 -3.44 -19.50 13.46
N ASP A 316 -3.18 -20.80 13.63
CA ASP A 316 -2.97 -21.75 12.54
C ASP A 316 -1.81 -21.35 11.60
N MET A 317 -0.72 -20.83 12.16
CA MET A 317 0.48 -20.40 11.41
C MET A 317 1.04 -21.51 10.52
N ALA A 318 0.98 -22.76 10.97
CA ALA A 318 1.46 -23.92 10.22
C ALA A 318 0.75 -24.12 8.87
N GLU A 319 -0.45 -23.56 8.68
CA GLU A 319 -1.18 -23.68 7.41
C GLU A 319 -0.48 -23.00 6.23
N ILE A 320 0.41 -22.03 6.49
CA ILE A 320 1.20 -21.33 5.45
C ILE A 320 2.03 -22.32 4.62
N VAL A 321 2.42 -23.48 5.15
CA VAL A 321 3.18 -24.51 4.41
C VAL A 321 2.48 -24.97 3.12
N LYS A 322 1.16 -24.78 3.03
CA LYS A 322 0.36 -25.15 1.85
C LYS A 322 0.47 -24.13 0.71
N LEU A 323 1.08 -22.96 0.96
CA LEU A 323 1.33 -21.93 -0.05
C LEU A 323 2.67 -22.20 -0.76
N HIS A 324 2.66 -23.17 -1.65
CA HIS A 324 3.90 -23.70 -2.27
C HIS A 324 4.61 -22.69 -3.19
N GLU A 325 3.90 -21.67 -3.68
CA GLU A 325 4.45 -20.62 -4.57
C GLU A 325 4.87 -19.36 -3.80
N LEU A 326 4.82 -19.38 -2.44
CA LEU A 326 5.08 -18.20 -1.62
C LEU A 326 6.55 -17.79 -1.71
N GLU A 327 6.80 -16.62 -2.33
CA GLU A 327 8.13 -16.01 -2.48
C GLU A 327 8.42 -14.98 -1.38
N THR A 328 7.38 -14.32 -0.85
CA THR A 328 7.52 -13.27 0.15
C THR A 328 6.49 -13.41 1.27
N LEU A 329 6.97 -13.43 2.51
CA LEU A 329 6.16 -13.33 3.72
C LEU A 329 6.58 -12.13 4.55
N THR A 330 5.65 -11.23 4.82
CA THR A 330 5.85 -10.11 5.72
C THR A 330 4.85 -10.15 6.86
N MET A 331 5.33 -9.97 8.10
CA MET A 331 4.48 -9.93 9.30
C MET A 331 4.90 -8.76 10.18
N ASP A 332 3.94 -7.98 10.64
CA ASP A 332 4.16 -6.85 11.52
C ASP A 332 3.13 -6.83 12.67
N ASP A 333 3.61 -6.60 13.90
CA ASP A 333 2.77 -6.54 15.11
C ASP A 333 1.84 -7.73 15.31
N LEU A 334 2.32 -8.93 15.09
CA LEU A 334 1.55 -10.17 15.17
C LEU A 334 2.11 -11.13 16.20
N PHE A 335 1.20 -11.72 16.98
CA PHE A 335 1.44 -12.55 18.13
C PHE A 335 0.56 -13.83 18.06
N GLY A 336 0.60 -14.67 19.10
CA GLY A 336 -0.27 -15.84 19.19
C GLY A 336 0.29 -17.11 18.52
N PHE A 337 1.56 -17.10 18.12
CA PHE A 337 2.28 -18.25 17.56
C PHE A 337 3.65 -18.44 18.23
N THR A 338 4.13 -19.66 18.20
CA THR A 338 5.46 -20.04 18.67
C THR A 338 6.39 -20.33 17.50
N ALA A 339 7.67 -20.53 17.76
CA ALA A 339 8.61 -20.96 16.72
C ALA A 339 8.31 -22.35 16.16
N ASP A 340 7.67 -23.20 16.95
CA ASP A 340 7.29 -24.56 16.54
C ASP A 340 6.09 -24.55 15.58
N ASP A 341 5.23 -23.53 15.67
CA ASP A 341 4.10 -23.31 14.74
C ASP A 341 4.56 -22.69 13.41
N PHE A 342 5.75 -22.08 13.39
CA PHE A 342 6.25 -21.39 12.22
C PHE A 342 6.85 -22.36 11.20
N PRO A 343 6.54 -22.24 9.89
CA PRO A 343 7.09 -23.10 8.86
C PRO A 343 8.62 -23.23 8.89
N CYS A 344 9.16 -24.40 8.65
CA CYS A 344 10.60 -24.54 8.41
C CYS A 344 10.96 -24.13 6.96
N PRO A 345 12.21 -23.71 6.69
CA PRO A 345 12.62 -23.26 5.35
C PRO A 345 12.40 -24.30 4.25
N GLU A 346 12.52 -25.58 4.58
CA GLU A 346 12.36 -26.69 3.64
C GLU A 346 10.90 -26.88 3.21
N SER A 347 9.93 -26.39 3.99
CA SER A 347 8.49 -26.45 3.66
C SER A 347 8.03 -25.30 2.78
N LEU A 348 8.84 -24.25 2.62
CA LEU A 348 8.58 -23.09 1.77
C LEU A 348 9.75 -22.88 0.79
N PRO A 349 9.92 -23.78 -0.21
CA PRO A 349 11.12 -23.82 -1.06
C PRO A 349 11.29 -22.59 -1.95
N GLU A 350 10.20 -21.88 -2.26
CA GLU A 350 10.23 -20.67 -3.11
C GLU A 350 10.42 -19.38 -2.30
N LEU A 351 10.39 -19.45 -0.95
CA LEU A 351 10.48 -18.27 -0.11
C LEU A 351 11.86 -17.61 -0.22
N ARG A 352 11.87 -16.35 -0.67
CA ARG A 352 13.06 -15.52 -0.89
C ARG A 352 13.18 -14.39 0.11
N THR A 353 12.04 -13.84 0.53
CA THR A 353 11.97 -12.70 1.44
C THR A 353 11.15 -13.06 2.67
N LEU A 354 11.75 -12.90 3.84
CA LEU A 354 11.08 -13.07 5.13
C LEU A 354 11.33 -11.83 6.00
N TRP A 355 10.29 -11.01 6.17
CA TRP A 355 10.34 -9.82 7.02
C TRP A 355 9.36 -9.96 8.17
N LEU A 356 9.91 -10.00 9.38
CA LEU A 356 9.17 -10.14 10.62
C LEU A 356 9.53 -8.97 11.53
N GLU A 357 8.54 -8.15 11.82
CA GLU A 357 8.70 -6.99 12.68
C GLU A 357 7.71 -7.09 13.85
N SER A 358 8.16 -6.73 15.06
CA SER A 358 7.28 -6.69 16.24
C SER A 358 6.49 -8.00 16.46
N ILE A 359 7.23 -9.12 16.57
CA ILE A 359 6.72 -10.47 16.85
C ILE A 359 7.24 -10.97 18.21
N PRO A 360 6.71 -12.10 18.77
CA PRO A 360 7.16 -12.63 20.05
C PRO A 360 8.68 -12.84 20.09
N ALA A 361 9.33 -12.36 21.14
CA ALA A 361 10.79 -12.30 21.23
C ALA A 361 11.46 -13.67 21.15
N ASP A 362 10.93 -14.67 21.82
CA ASP A 362 11.52 -16.01 21.86
C ASP A 362 11.35 -16.72 20.52
N SER A 363 10.15 -16.63 19.93
CA SER A 363 9.91 -17.15 18.57
C SER A 363 10.80 -16.49 17.54
N GLY A 364 10.88 -15.14 17.56
CA GLY A 364 11.67 -14.38 16.59
C GLY A 364 13.18 -14.69 16.62
N LYS A 365 13.75 -14.95 17.80
CA LYS A 365 15.16 -15.38 17.93
C LYS A 365 15.41 -16.72 17.25
N ILE A 366 14.51 -17.68 17.45
CA ILE A 366 14.59 -19.04 16.88
C ILE A 366 14.39 -18.98 15.36
N ILE A 367 13.34 -18.29 14.89
CA ILE A 367 13.02 -18.13 13.47
C ILE A 367 14.18 -17.45 12.73
N ARG A 368 14.76 -16.37 13.28
CA ARG A 368 15.95 -15.70 12.72
C ARG A 368 17.10 -16.68 12.52
N LYS A 369 17.37 -17.55 13.51
CA LYS A 369 18.43 -18.57 13.41
C LYS A 369 18.10 -19.62 12.36
N MET A 370 16.85 -20.06 12.29
CA MET A 370 16.33 -21.07 11.36
C MET A 370 16.48 -20.63 9.90
N TYR A 371 16.14 -19.37 9.60
CA TYR A 371 16.12 -18.82 8.23
C TYR A 371 17.42 -18.15 7.79
N ARG A 372 18.42 -17.99 8.69
CA ARG A 372 19.71 -17.36 8.34
C ARG A 372 20.41 -18.13 7.23
N GLY A 373 20.64 -17.46 6.09
CA GLY A 373 21.29 -18.01 4.90
C GLY A 373 20.41 -19.00 4.10
N LYS A 374 19.11 -19.11 4.45
CA LYS A 374 18.13 -19.93 3.74
C LYS A 374 17.27 -19.11 2.77
N VAL A 375 17.07 -17.83 3.06
CA VAL A 375 16.36 -16.86 2.20
C VAL A 375 17.31 -15.77 1.73
N GLN A 376 16.95 -15.08 0.65
CA GLN A 376 17.77 -14.01 0.07
C GLN A 376 17.74 -12.75 0.91
N ASP A 377 16.57 -12.44 1.48
CA ASP A 377 16.36 -11.27 2.34
C ASP A 377 15.65 -11.67 3.62
N LEU A 378 16.37 -11.53 4.73
CA LEU A 378 15.89 -11.85 6.07
C LEU A 378 15.95 -10.61 6.95
N SER A 379 14.80 -10.14 7.36
CA SER A 379 14.66 -9.10 8.39
C SER A 379 13.80 -9.62 9.54
N VAL A 380 14.34 -9.68 10.75
CA VAL A 380 13.61 -10.04 11.97
C VAL A 380 14.00 -9.01 13.03
N ILE A 381 13.15 -8.01 13.23
CA ILE A 381 13.45 -6.82 14.03
C ILE A 381 12.36 -6.51 15.05
N LYS A 382 12.63 -5.60 15.97
CA LYS A 382 11.70 -5.12 17.02
C LYS A 382 10.98 -6.26 17.75
N LEU A 383 11.73 -7.28 18.21
CA LEU A 383 11.16 -8.38 18.96
C LEU A 383 10.55 -7.90 20.28
N ARG A 384 9.35 -8.39 20.62
CA ARG A 384 8.55 -7.93 21.75
C ARG A 384 8.40 -8.99 22.82
N SER A 385 8.47 -8.58 24.09
CA SER A 385 8.15 -9.45 25.22
C SER A 385 6.64 -9.49 25.46
N ASP A 386 6.18 -10.48 26.26
CA ASP A 386 4.78 -10.58 26.66
C ASP A 386 4.35 -9.37 27.50
N GLU A 387 5.25 -8.82 28.32
CA GLU A 387 4.98 -7.62 29.10
C GLU A 387 4.69 -6.42 28.16
N TRP A 388 5.53 -6.27 27.12
CA TRP A 388 5.31 -5.21 26.12
C TRP A 388 3.95 -5.35 25.44
N LEU A 389 3.59 -6.59 25.06
CA LEU A 389 2.31 -6.86 24.42
C LEU A 389 1.15 -6.51 25.33
N HIS A 390 1.21 -6.96 26.59
CA HIS A 390 0.18 -6.66 27.59
C HIS A 390 0.01 -5.13 27.79
N GLU A 391 1.11 -4.38 27.77
CA GLU A 391 1.07 -2.93 27.92
C GLU A 391 0.57 -2.18 26.67
N ASN A 392 0.72 -2.75 25.49
CA ASN A 392 0.49 -2.05 24.22
C ASN A 392 -0.71 -2.58 23.43
N LEU A 393 -1.42 -3.59 23.92
CA LEU A 393 -2.54 -4.22 23.21
C LEU A 393 -3.58 -3.21 22.73
N ASN A 394 -3.90 -2.22 23.56
CA ASN A 394 -4.89 -1.16 23.30
C ASN A 394 -4.28 0.24 23.18
N ASN A 395 -2.97 0.34 22.94
CA ASN A 395 -2.29 1.63 22.87
C ASN A 395 -2.53 2.31 21.50
N PRO A 396 -3.34 3.37 21.40
CA PRO A 396 -3.64 4.03 20.12
C PRO A 396 -2.42 4.76 19.50
N LEU A 397 -1.42 5.11 20.33
CA LEU A 397 -0.20 5.80 19.89
C LEU A 397 0.95 4.82 19.55
N ARG A 398 0.67 3.52 19.45
CA ARG A 398 1.70 2.50 19.28
C ARG A 398 2.54 2.67 18.01
N HIS A 399 1.92 3.14 16.93
CA HIS A 399 2.60 3.38 15.66
C HIS A 399 3.68 4.47 15.73
N TRP A 400 3.70 5.28 16.81
CA TRP A 400 4.78 6.21 17.08
C TRP A 400 6.08 5.51 17.54
N ASP A 401 6.02 4.24 17.96
CA ASP A 401 7.21 3.49 18.38
C ASP A 401 8.16 3.21 17.21
N GLY A 402 9.26 3.94 17.17
CA GLY A 402 10.27 3.87 16.10
C GLY A 402 9.96 4.73 14.88
N SER A 403 8.97 5.62 14.97
CA SER A 403 8.77 6.70 13.98
C SER A 403 10.01 7.59 13.88
N GLU A 404 10.32 8.05 12.67
CA GLU A 404 11.40 9.03 12.46
C GLU A 404 11.00 10.42 12.99
N PHE A 405 9.71 10.72 13.06
CA PHE A 405 9.16 12.03 13.46
C PHE A 405 8.97 12.15 14.97
N VAL A 406 8.70 11.04 15.68
CA VAL A 406 8.46 11.03 17.13
C VAL A 406 9.65 10.45 17.88
N PRO A 407 10.45 11.27 18.60
CA PRO A 407 11.55 10.75 19.39
C PRO A 407 11.11 9.73 20.45
N LYS A 408 11.85 8.64 20.61
CA LYS A 408 11.52 7.54 21.54
C LYS A 408 11.15 8.01 22.95
N SER A 409 11.85 9.01 23.48
CA SER A 409 11.54 9.56 24.81
C SER A 409 10.21 10.32 24.86
N LYS A 410 9.75 10.85 23.73
CA LYS A 410 8.44 11.51 23.61
C LYS A 410 7.34 10.46 23.50
N TYR A 411 7.52 9.45 22.65
CA TYR A 411 6.62 8.31 22.59
C TYR A 411 6.36 7.71 23.97
N THR A 412 7.39 7.36 24.73
CA THR A 412 7.24 6.77 26.08
C THR A 412 6.41 7.67 27.01
N LYS A 413 6.66 8.99 26.98
CA LYS A 413 5.92 9.94 27.82
C LYS A 413 4.47 10.15 27.34
N SER A 414 4.24 10.14 26.03
CA SER A 414 2.91 10.25 25.44
C SER A 414 2.03 9.07 25.82
N VAL A 415 2.59 7.85 25.75
CA VAL A 415 1.89 6.64 26.18
C VAL A 415 1.58 6.68 27.69
N ALA A 416 2.52 7.13 28.51
CA ALA A 416 2.29 7.25 29.95
C ALA A 416 1.17 8.27 30.27
N LEU A 417 1.16 9.41 29.58
CA LEU A 417 0.11 10.42 29.71
C LEU A 417 -1.26 9.89 29.28
N TRP A 418 -1.32 9.18 28.14
CA TRP A 418 -2.54 8.55 27.68
C TRP A 418 -3.06 7.49 28.68
N LYS A 419 -2.20 6.62 29.21
CA LYS A 419 -2.57 5.60 30.22
C LYS A 419 -3.14 6.25 31.51
N GLU A 420 -2.50 7.30 32.00
CA GLU A 420 -2.95 8.05 33.17
C GLU A 420 -4.31 8.70 32.91
N THR A 421 -4.48 9.35 31.77
CA THR A 421 -5.74 9.98 31.36
C THR A 421 -6.86 8.95 31.27
N ARG A 422 -6.59 7.81 30.62
CA ARG A 422 -7.56 6.72 30.50
C ARG A 422 -8.00 6.20 31.88
N HIS A 423 -7.04 5.98 32.79
CA HIS A 423 -7.34 5.53 34.14
C HIS A 423 -8.29 6.51 34.86
N ARG A 424 -7.95 7.80 34.85
CA ARG A 424 -8.77 8.85 35.50
C ARG A 424 -10.19 8.95 34.92
N ILE A 425 -10.34 8.88 33.60
CA ILE A 425 -11.66 8.91 32.93
C ILE A 425 -12.47 7.66 33.27
N MET A 426 -11.84 6.47 33.28
CA MET A 426 -12.55 5.25 33.67
C MET A 426 -12.98 5.24 35.14
N GLU A 427 -12.21 5.84 36.03
CA GLU A 427 -12.64 6.04 37.44
C GLU A 427 -13.87 6.94 37.54
N GLU A 428 -13.90 8.08 36.82
CA GLU A 428 -15.05 8.97 36.78
C GLU A 428 -16.28 8.30 36.15
N ALA A 429 -16.11 7.52 35.08
CA ALA A 429 -17.21 6.82 34.43
C ALA A 429 -17.84 5.70 35.28
N ASN A 430 -17.09 5.15 36.24
CA ASN A 430 -17.56 4.12 37.18
C ASN A 430 -18.15 4.72 38.48
N SER A 431 -18.19 6.05 38.61
CA SER A 431 -18.83 6.72 39.75
C SER A 431 -20.37 6.64 39.67
N GLU A 432 -21.08 6.81 40.81
CA GLU A 432 -22.54 6.77 40.83
C GLU A 432 -23.18 7.89 39.97
N GLU A 433 -22.49 9.02 39.83
CA GLU A 433 -22.88 10.16 38.99
C GLU A 433 -21.62 10.67 38.25
N ILE A 434 -21.69 10.80 36.92
CA ILE A 434 -20.57 11.27 36.11
C ILE A 434 -20.40 12.78 36.29
N ASP A 435 -19.25 13.21 36.83
CA ASP A 435 -18.86 14.61 36.87
C ASP A 435 -18.20 15.09 35.58
N TYR A 436 -19.01 15.67 34.70
CA TYR A 436 -18.50 16.23 33.42
C TYR A 436 -17.51 17.38 33.61
N SER A 437 -17.49 18.06 34.77
CA SER A 437 -16.50 19.11 35.07
C SER A 437 -15.15 18.47 35.35
N SER A 438 -15.13 17.34 36.06
CA SER A 438 -13.93 16.53 36.26
C SER A 438 -13.37 16.03 34.96
N ILE A 439 -14.22 15.47 34.07
CA ILE A 439 -13.80 14.98 32.74
C ILE A 439 -13.19 16.11 31.89
N LYS A 440 -13.79 17.31 31.88
CA LYS A 440 -13.21 18.47 31.19
C LYS A 440 -11.83 18.86 31.74
N ASN A 441 -11.66 18.81 33.05
CA ASN A 441 -10.36 19.09 33.67
C ASN A 441 -9.32 18.02 33.28
N ILE A 442 -9.70 16.73 33.21
CA ILE A 442 -8.82 15.66 32.74
C ILE A 442 -8.43 15.89 31.30
N ALA A 443 -9.37 16.32 30.45
CA ALA A 443 -9.09 16.67 29.06
C ALA A 443 -8.10 17.82 28.90
N ILE A 444 -8.24 18.87 29.75
CA ILE A 444 -7.32 20.00 29.82
C ILE A 444 -5.92 19.51 30.22
N ASP A 445 -5.81 18.72 31.29
CA ASP A 445 -4.54 18.16 31.78
C ASP A 445 -3.82 17.34 30.69
N TYR A 446 -4.60 16.56 29.90
CA TYR A 446 -4.11 15.76 28.79
C TYR A 446 -3.48 16.64 27.71
N ILE A 447 -4.19 17.64 27.21
CA ILE A 447 -3.68 18.57 26.19
C ILE A 447 -2.49 19.38 26.70
N GLU A 448 -2.54 19.89 27.94
CA GLU A 448 -1.40 20.60 28.53
C GLU A 448 -0.20 19.68 28.72
N GLY A 449 -0.41 18.39 28.95
CA GLY A 449 0.63 17.38 28.95
C GLY A 449 1.36 17.34 27.61
N PHE A 450 0.61 17.26 26.50
CA PHE A 450 1.18 17.28 25.15
C PHE A 450 1.81 18.64 24.81
N ASN A 451 1.22 19.76 25.18
CA ASN A 451 1.83 21.07 25.03
C ASN A 451 3.24 21.14 25.70
N ARG A 452 3.37 20.55 26.90
CA ARG A 452 4.69 20.46 27.59
C ARG A 452 5.66 19.54 26.86
N LEU A 453 5.17 18.43 26.30
CA LEU A 453 6.01 17.50 25.54
C LEU A 453 6.51 18.13 24.24
N ASP A 454 5.69 18.90 23.55
CA ASP A 454 6.00 19.50 22.27
C ASP A 454 6.91 20.75 22.36
N LYS A 455 6.80 21.53 23.44
CA LYS A 455 7.41 22.86 23.61
C LYS A 455 8.86 23.02 23.12
N ARG A 456 9.69 21.95 23.16
CA ARG A 456 11.11 22.01 22.77
C ARG A 456 11.43 21.21 21.51
N SER A 457 10.57 20.32 21.10
CA SER A 457 10.84 19.35 20.04
C SER A 457 10.01 19.57 18.79
N GLN A 458 8.88 20.26 18.93
CA GLN A 458 7.94 20.54 17.82
C GLN A 458 7.73 19.28 16.95
N PHE A 459 7.43 18.14 17.63
CA PHE A 459 7.25 16.86 16.97
C PHE A 459 5.77 16.60 16.62
N ILE A 460 4.83 17.41 17.13
CA ILE A 460 3.40 17.28 16.85
C ILE A 460 3.08 18.08 15.61
N GLU A 461 2.89 17.37 14.50
CA GLU A 461 2.38 17.90 13.24
C GLU A 461 0.92 17.47 13.03
N THR A 462 0.44 17.48 11.80
CA THR A 462 -0.98 17.22 11.51
C THR A 462 -1.39 15.80 11.90
N GLU A 463 -0.56 14.80 11.60
CA GLU A 463 -0.86 13.39 11.90
C GLU A 463 -0.83 13.13 13.41
N GLU A 464 0.21 13.57 14.10
CA GLU A 464 0.32 13.38 15.56
C GLU A 464 -0.80 14.10 16.31
N ARG A 465 -1.23 15.26 15.81
CA ARG A 465 -2.38 15.98 16.37
C ARG A 465 -3.66 15.16 16.28
N GLU A 466 -3.94 14.59 15.11
CA GLU A 466 -5.11 13.75 14.91
C GLU A 466 -5.06 12.50 15.78
N ASP A 467 -3.90 11.88 15.91
CA ASP A 467 -3.70 10.71 16.77
C ASP A 467 -3.96 11.02 18.24
N ILE A 468 -3.48 12.16 18.76
CA ILE A 468 -3.70 12.60 20.14
C ILE A 468 -5.20 12.79 20.43
N ILE A 469 -5.91 13.45 19.52
CA ILE A 469 -7.36 13.68 19.67
C ILE A 469 -8.12 12.35 19.55
N ASN A 470 -7.80 11.52 18.57
CA ASN A 470 -8.43 10.21 18.37
C ASN A 470 -8.18 9.27 19.56
N ALA A 471 -6.97 9.30 20.15
CA ALA A 471 -6.66 8.53 21.35
C ALA A 471 -7.51 8.95 22.56
N PHE A 472 -7.81 10.24 22.69
CA PHE A 472 -8.70 10.73 23.74
C PHE A 472 -10.17 10.36 23.45
N VAL A 473 -10.60 10.48 22.20
CA VAL A 473 -11.94 10.07 21.75
C VAL A 473 -12.17 8.59 22.05
N GLN A 474 -11.18 7.73 21.79
CA GLN A 474 -11.26 6.32 22.12
C GLN A 474 -11.48 6.07 23.61
N ILE A 475 -10.85 6.86 24.49
CA ILE A 475 -11.07 6.77 25.95
C ILE A 475 -12.53 7.10 26.29
N LEU A 476 -13.10 8.15 25.69
CA LEU A 476 -14.51 8.51 25.91
C LEU A 476 -15.47 7.41 25.44
N ASP A 477 -15.17 6.79 24.28
CA ASP A 477 -15.96 5.69 23.74
C ASP A 477 -15.90 4.46 24.66
N GLU A 478 -14.71 4.08 25.15
CA GLU A 478 -14.51 2.98 26.10
C GLU A 478 -15.25 3.23 27.43
N ALA A 479 -15.30 4.49 27.86
CA ALA A 479 -15.98 4.90 29.09
C ALA A 479 -17.50 5.09 28.90
N GLY A 480 -18.04 4.97 27.68
CA GLY A 480 -19.46 5.20 27.37
C GLY A 480 -19.91 6.66 27.48
N ILE A 481 -18.95 7.61 27.42
CA ILE A 481 -19.21 9.05 27.59
C ILE A 481 -19.56 9.67 26.25
N ASN A 482 -20.82 9.66 25.88
CA ASN A 482 -21.32 10.23 24.62
C ASN A 482 -21.91 11.63 24.79
N GLU A 483 -22.51 11.90 25.96
CA GLU A 483 -23.07 13.21 26.28
C GLU A 483 -21.96 14.25 26.44
N ARG A 484 -22.23 15.49 26.00
CA ARG A 484 -21.30 16.63 26.08
C ARG A 484 -19.91 16.39 25.44
N ARG A 485 -19.77 15.38 24.57
CA ARG A 485 -18.52 15.06 23.90
C ARG A 485 -17.97 16.26 23.11
N GLU A 486 -18.83 16.96 22.37
CA GLU A 486 -18.44 18.16 21.61
C GLU A 486 -17.87 19.26 22.50
N GLU A 487 -18.48 19.49 23.67
CA GLU A 487 -18.00 20.49 24.64
C GLU A 487 -16.60 20.11 25.19
N ILE A 488 -16.35 18.82 25.43
CA ILE A 488 -15.07 18.32 25.92
C ILE A 488 -13.99 18.51 24.84
N LEU A 489 -14.29 18.13 23.59
CA LEU A 489 -13.37 18.29 22.47
C LEU A 489 -13.10 19.76 22.15
N GLN A 490 -14.09 20.63 22.25
CA GLN A 490 -13.91 22.07 22.09
C GLN A 490 -12.93 22.64 23.11
N VAL A 491 -13.01 22.24 24.37
CA VAL A 491 -12.08 22.69 25.42
C VAL A 491 -10.66 22.22 25.12
N MET A 492 -10.47 20.99 24.56
CA MET A 492 -9.16 20.50 24.13
C MET A 492 -8.59 21.38 23.01
N GLU A 493 -9.43 21.72 22.01
CA GLU A 493 -9.04 22.58 20.90
C GLU A 493 -8.62 23.98 21.34
N GLU A 494 -9.35 24.58 22.33
CA GLU A 494 -9.04 25.90 22.89
C GLU A 494 -7.72 25.92 23.70
N LYS A 495 -7.30 24.78 24.25
CA LYS A 495 -6.11 24.67 25.12
C LYS A 495 -4.85 24.20 24.42
N ARG A 496 -4.96 23.66 23.21
CA ARG A 496 -3.78 23.19 22.46
C ARG A 496 -2.95 24.35 21.89
N ASN A 497 -1.63 24.14 21.79
CA ASN A 497 -0.64 25.13 21.35
C ASN A 497 0.16 24.68 20.10
N TRP A 498 -0.17 23.55 19.50
CA TRP A 498 0.46 22.91 18.34
C TRP A 498 -0.48 22.66 17.18
#